data_14aeeb5d66a61146121666b8c8bb2447
#
_entry.id   14aeeb5d66a61146121666b8c8bb2447
#
_cell.length_a   1.000
_cell.length_b   1.000
_cell.length_c   1.000
_cell.angle_alpha   90.00
_cell.angle_beta   90.00
_cell.angle_gamma   90.00
#
_symmetry.space_group_name_H-M   'P 1'
#
loop_
_entity.id
_entity.type
_entity.pdbx_description
1 polymer ?
#
loop_
_entity_poly.entity_id
_entity_poly.type
_entity_poly.pdbx_seq_one_letter_code
_entity_poly.pdbx_strand_id
1 'polypeptide(L)'
;MDIKNLAAAAVCAVTAANSVILPACAETAETEADPLNIVINGGNANTLENMLYRGVGMVSGNNSSRLLLDYKAENPDAYWEIMNYIFGKNGLEVAHLKLEMGSDINSSSGTEPSVMRSEDETADVTRGAGYQLAADAKTINPDLTLDMLWWSEPRWISDSDDVYAARYKWYKNTLDAAYDTYGIKFDYVSATQNERGRDNGWIVYLSQHLKSEPDSRYDYSAIKIVAGEEVCTWQAAAEVLKGLR
;
A
#
# COMPACT_ATOMS: atom_id res chain seq x y z
N MET A 1 37.48 41.99 1.80
CA MET A 1 37.59 40.55 1.54
C MET A 1 36.17 40.05 1.31
N ASP A 2 35.86 39.57 0.12
CA ASP A 2 34.49 39.29 -0.30
C ASP A 2 33.98 38.00 0.35
N ILE A 3 32.76 38.01 0.87
CA ILE A 3 32.13 36.87 1.59
C ILE A 3 32.11 35.61 0.71
N LYS A 4 32.08 35.76 -0.60
CA LYS A 4 32.12 34.64 -1.56
C LYS A 4 33.48 33.91 -1.55
N ASN A 5 34.55 34.60 -1.29
CA ASN A 5 35.92 34.01 -1.23
C ASN A 5 36.13 33.28 0.11
N LEU A 6 35.47 33.71 1.17
CA LEU A 6 35.53 33.01 2.46
C LEU A 6 34.78 31.68 2.45
N ALA A 7 33.64 31.62 1.76
CA ALA A 7 32.86 30.40 1.63
C ALA A 7 33.56 29.34 0.75
N ALA A 8 34.21 29.77 -0.32
CA ALA A 8 35.01 28.90 -1.19
C ALA A 8 36.24 28.31 -0.47
N ALA A 9 36.92 29.11 0.37
CA ALA A 9 38.07 28.66 1.13
C ALA A 9 37.65 27.66 2.26
N ALA A 10 36.48 27.87 2.88
CA ALA A 10 35.96 26.93 3.90
C ALA A 10 35.54 25.57 3.31
N VAL A 11 34.93 25.57 2.12
CA VAL A 11 34.54 24.32 1.44
C VAL A 11 35.78 23.54 0.96
N CYS A 12 36.80 24.21 0.46
CA CYS A 12 38.07 23.55 0.07
C CYS A 12 38.85 23.01 1.27
N ALA A 13 38.77 23.66 2.43
CA ALA A 13 39.43 23.17 3.66
C ALA A 13 38.76 21.93 4.25
N VAL A 14 37.42 21.86 4.16
CA VAL A 14 36.66 20.69 4.65
C VAL A 14 36.82 19.48 3.75
N THR A 15 36.88 19.67 2.43
CA THR A 15 37.13 18.57 1.48
C THR A 15 38.57 18.06 1.55
N ALA A 16 39.57 18.93 1.79
CA ALA A 16 40.96 18.52 1.97
C ALA A 16 41.22 17.77 3.28
N ALA A 17 40.49 18.12 4.36
CA ALA A 17 40.61 17.42 5.66
C ALA A 17 39.96 16.02 5.67
N ASN A 18 38.94 15.78 4.86
CA ASN A 18 38.31 14.48 4.73
C ASN A 18 39.04 13.51 3.77
N SER A 19 39.90 13.99 2.91
CA SER A 19 40.70 13.15 2.00
C SER A 19 41.93 12.51 2.65
N VAL A 20 42.29 12.87 3.90
CA VAL A 20 43.50 12.37 4.57
C VAL A 20 43.21 11.22 5.54
N ILE A 21 41.92 10.84 5.79
CA ILE A 21 41.56 9.85 6.79
C ILE A 21 40.92 8.57 6.18
N LEU A 22 40.95 8.40 4.88
CA LEU A 22 40.66 7.10 4.33
C LEU A 22 41.99 6.32 4.25
N PRO A 23 42.16 5.22 5.04
CA PRO A 23 43.24 4.30 4.75
C PRO A 23 43.04 3.86 3.31
N ALA A 24 44.12 3.89 2.51
CA ALA A 24 44.12 3.28 1.21
C ALA A 24 43.62 1.85 1.42
N CYS A 25 42.39 1.59 1.01
CA CYS A 25 41.97 0.23 0.78
C CYS A 25 42.95 -0.33 -0.24
N ALA A 26 43.77 -1.27 0.19
CA ALA A 26 44.51 -2.09 -0.78
C ALA A 26 43.47 -2.54 -1.79
N GLU A 27 43.71 -2.26 -3.07
CA GLU A 27 42.99 -2.92 -4.15
C GLU A 27 43.17 -4.42 -3.90
N THR A 28 42.22 -5.02 -3.19
CA THR A 28 41.99 -6.44 -3.30
C THR A 28 41.57 -6.62 -4.74
N ALA A 29 42.43 -7.26 -5.54
CA ALA A 29 42.05 -7.73 -6.85
C ALA A 29 40.66 -8.36 -6.68
N GLU A 30 39.62 -7.73 -7.24
CA GLU A 30 38.32 -8.34 -7.37
C GLU A 30 38.57 -9.59 -8.21
N THR A 31 38.69 -10.75 -7.55
CA THR A 31 38.48 -12.01 -8.23
C THR A 31 37.08 -11.89 -8.80
N GLU A 32 36.96 -11.76 -10.13
CA GLU A 32 35.68 -11.89 -10.83
C GLU A 32 35.04 -13.16 -10.27
N ALA A 33 33.99 -12.97 -9.46
CA ALA A 33 33.21 -14.08 -8.98
C ALA A 33 32.62 -14.75 -10.22
N ASP A 34 32.83 -16.05 -10.37
CA ASP A 34 32.21 -16.82 -11.44
C ASP A 34 30.72 -16.43 -11.49
N PRO A 35 30.18 -16.12 -12.69
CA PRO A 35 28.78 -15.72 -12.80
C PRO A 35 27.90 -16.82 -12.19
N LEU A 36 27.06 -16.42 -11.23
CA LEU A 36 26.10 -17.34 -10.61
C LEU A 36 25.09 -17.79 -11.68
N ASN A 37 25.25 -18.98 -12.20
CA ASN A 37 24.31 -19.58 -13.13
C ASN A 37 23.13 -20.18 -12.34
N ILE A 38 21.98 -19.50 -12.40
CA ILE A 38 20.73 -19.99 -11.85
C ILE A 38 19.93 -20.65 -12.97
N VAL A 39 19.74 -21.97 -12.88
CA VAL A 39 18.88 -22.69 -13.80
C VAL A 39 17.52 -22.89 -13.17
N ILE A 40 16.49 -22.26 -13.75
CA ILE A 40 15.10 -22.47 -13.35
C ILE A 40 14.50 -23.54 -14.27
N ASN A 41 14.22 -24.71 -13.70
CA ASN A 41 13.56 -25.79 -14.43
C ASN A 41 12.06 -25.77 -14.16
N GLY A 42 11.28 -25.22 -15.09
CA GLY A 42 9.82 -25.15 -14.99
C GLY A 42 9.13 -26.52 -14.91
N GLY A 43 9.80 -27.60 -15.36
CA GLY A 43 9.29 -28.97 -15.23
C GLY A 43 9.24 -29.46 -13.77
N ASN A 44 9.98 -28.81 -12.87
CA ASN A 44 9.97 -29.12 -11.44
C ASN A 44 9.07 -28.15 -10.65
N ALA A 45 8.25 -27.36 -11.35
CA ALA A 45 7.30 -26.49 -10.69
C ALA A 45 6.39 -27.30 -9.76
N ASN A 46 6.24 -26.80 -8.52
CA ASN A 46 5.35 -27.44 -7.56
C ASN A 46 3.90 -27.25 -8.03
N THR A 47 3.28 -28.34 -8.44
CA THR A 47 1.89 -28.37 -8.91
C THR A 47 0.89 -28.58 -7.77
N LEU A 48 1.17 -28.08 -6.56
CA LEU A 48 0.18 -28.09 -5.50
C LEU A 48 -1.10 -27.41 -6.02
N GLU A 49 -2.16 -28.20 -6.04
CA GLU A 49 -3.47 -27.72 -6.50
C GLU A 49 -3.82 -26.40 -5.88
N ASN A 50 -4.20 -25.42 -6.70
CA ASN A 50 -4.58 -24.05 -6.32
C ASN A 50 -3.44 -23.10 -5.89
N MET A 51 -2.19 -23.45 -5.97
CA MET A 51 -1.07 -22.52 -5.75
C MET A 51 -0.52 -21.99 -7.08
N LEU A 52 -1.33 -21.20 -7.77
CA LEU A 52 -0.88 -20.49 -8.97
C LEU A 52 -0.18 -19.19 -8.56
N TYR A 53 0.98 -18.93 -9.16
CA TYR A 53 1.60 -17.61 -9.09
C TYR A 53 0.68 -16.58 -9.77
N ARG A 54 0.29 -15.56 -9.05
CA ARG A 54 -0.68 -14.55 -9.49
C ARG A 54 -0.06 -13.21 -9.83
N GLY A 55 1.23 -13.13 -9.87
CA GLY A 55 1.96 -11.90 -10.16
C GLY A 55 2.58 -11.25 -8.93
N VAL A 56 3.11 -10.06 -9.13
CA VAL A 56 3.71 -9.22 -8.09
C VAL A 56 2.63 -8.28 -7.53
N GLY A 57 2.70 -8.01 -6.24
CA GLY A 57 1.87 -6.99 -5.60
C GLY A 57 2.72 -5.83 -5.06
N MET A 58 2.10 -4.69 -4.84
CA MET A 58 2.72 -3.55 -4.16
C MET A 58 1.76 -2.90 -3.18
N VAL A 59 2.32 -2.12 -2.27
CA VAL A 59 1.56 -1.32 -1.29
C VAL A 59 1.81 0.16 -1.56
N SER A 60 0.72 0.93 -1.59
CA SER A 60 0.72 2.39 -1.53
C SER A 60 0.20 2.81 -0.17
N GLY A 61 1.09 3.26 0.70
CA GLY A 61 0.76 3.70 2.04
C GLY A 61 1.80 4.67 2.58
N ASN A 62 1.56 5.21 3.77
CA ASN A 62 2.43 6.20 4.39
C ASN A 62 2.69 7.42 3.48
N ASN A 63 1.72 7.78 2.66
CA ASN A 63 1.82 8.83 1.65
C ASN A 63 2.96 8.64 0.62
N SER A 64 3.43 7.40 0.44
CA SER A 64 4.56 7.10 -0.46
C SER A 64 4.27 7.39 -1.93
N SER A 65 3.01 7.30 -2.35
CA SER A 65 2.60 7.60 -3.74
C SER A 65 2.47 9.08 -4.05
N ARG A 66 2.61 9.95 -3.05
CA ARG A 66 2.49 11.40 -3.24
C ARG A 66 3.53 11.93 -4.21
N LEU A 67 4.77 11.46 -4.10
CA LEU A 67 5.86 11.84 -5.00
C LEU A 67 5.52 11.52 -6.47
N LEU A 68 4.89 10.39 -6.75
CA LEU A 68 4.46 10.04 -8.12
C LEU A 68 3.39 11.00 -8.64
N LEU A 69 2.47 11.44 -7.79
CA LEU A 69 1.47 12.44 -8.20
C LEU A 69 2.06 13.82 -8.42
N ASP A 70 3.08 14.20 -7.64
CA ASP A 70 3.84 15.44 -7.89
C ASP A 70 4.55 15.35 -9.26
N TYR A 71 5.12 14.21 -9.60
CA TYR A 71 5.66 13.93 -10.94
C TYR A 71 4.59 14.02 -12.03
N LYS A 72 3.38 13.51 -11.78
CA LYS A 72 2.26 13.63 -12.72
C LYS A 72 1.94 15.09 -13.05
N ALA A 73 2.05 15.97 -12.08
CA ALA A 73 1.78 17.40 -12.26
C ALA A 73 2.94 18.12 -12.97
N GLU A 74 4.19 17.77 -12.65
CA GLU A 74 5.38 18.46 -13.14
C GLU A 74 5.91 17.90 -14.48
N ASN A 75 5.85 16.58 -14.64
CA ASN A 75 6.33 15.87 -15.84
C ASN A 75 5.43 14.65 -16.13
N PRO A 76 4.25 14.88 -16.74
CA PRO A 76 3.28 13.81 -16.99
C PRO A 76 3.83 12.70 -17.88
N ASP A 77 4.70 13.00 -18.84
CA ASP A 77 5.28 11.97 -19.71
C ASP A 77 6.13 10.98 -18.93
N ALA A 78 7.02 11.48 -18.06
CA ALA A 78 7.82 10.64 -17.18
C ALA A 78 6.96 9.86 -16.17
N TYR A 79 5.89 10.48 -15.65
CA TYR A 79 4.95 9.79 -14.78
C TYR A 79 4.33 8.57 -15.48
N TRP A 80 3.79 8.74 -16.68
CA TRP A 80 3.15 7.65 -17.41
C TRP A 80 4.15 6.59 -17.88
N GLU A 81 5.40 6.97 -18.15
CA GLU A 81 6.47 6.01 -18.41
C GLU A 81 6.73 5.13 -17.17
N ILE A 82 6.89 5.74 -15.98
CA ILE A 82 7.04 5.03 -14.71
C ILE A 82 5.84 4.10 -14.44
N MET A 83 4.62 4.61 -14.61
CA MET A 83 3.41 3.84 -14.43
C MET A 83 3.34 2.62 -15.37
N ASN A 84 3.79 2.77 -16.62
CA ASN A 84 3.89 1.65 -17.56
C ASN A 84 4.98 0.64 -17.17
N TYR A 85 6.10 1.06 -16.58
CA TYR A 85 7.08 0.11 -16.04
C TYR A 85 6.55 -0.67 -14.84
N ILE A 86 5.69 -0.06 -14.03
CA ILE A 86 5.10 -0.72 -12.86
C ILE A 86 3.93 -1.63 -13.25
N PHE A 87 2.96 -1.12 -14.01
CA PHE A 87 1.68 -1.79 -14.23
C PHE A 87 1.51 -2.35 -15.66
N GLY A 88 2.34 -1.93 -16.60
CA GLY A 88 2.24 -2.35 -18.00
C GLY A 88 2.84 -3.73 -18.25
N LYS A 89 2.37 -4.39 -19.32
CA LYS A 89 2.77 -5.74 -19.74
C LYS A 89 4.26 -5.90 -20.05
N ASN A 90 4.94 -4.82 -20.40
CA ASN A 90 6.38 -4.84 -20.68
C ASN A 90 7.23 -4.43 -19.47
N GLY A 91 6.61 -4.25 -18.31
CA GLY A 91 7.24 -3.90 -17.05
C GLY A 91 7.09 -5.01 -16.00
N LEU A 92 6.85 -4.60 -14.76
CA LEU A 92 6.62 -5.54 -13.64
C LEU A 92 5.24 -6.21 -13.71
N GLU A 93 4.31 -5.64 -14.48
CA GLU A 93 2.93 -6.11 -14.60
C GLU A 93 2.31 -6.38 -13.21
N VAL A 94 2.41 -5.38 -12.31
CA VAL A 94 1.85 -5.49 -10.96
C VAL A 94 0.39 -5.88 -11.05
N ALA A 95 0.04 -7.01 -10.40
CA ALA A 95 -1.28 -7.62 -10.45
C ALA A 95 -2.15 -7.29 -9.23
N HIS A 96 -1.57 -6.77 -8.16
CA HIS A 96 -2.26 -6.46 -6.92
C HIS A 96 -1.71 -5.18 -6.29
N LEU A 97 -2.59 -4.22 -6.01
CA LEU A 97 -2.25 -2.97 -5.36
C LEU A 97 -3.06 -2.81 -4.07
N LYS A 98 -2.35 -2.71 -2.95
CA LYS A 98 -2.92 -2.49 -1.64
C LYS A 98 -2.79 -1.01 -1.28
N LEU A 99 -3.89 -0.35 -0.89
CA LEU A 99 -3.96 1.06 -0.54
C LEU A 99 -4.17 1.25 0.96
N GLU A 100 -3.58 2.28 1.53
CA GLU A 100 -3.85 2.68 2.90
C GLU A 100 -5.10 3.56 2.99
N MET A 101 -6.01 3.20 3.90
CA MET A 101 -7.02 4.10 4.44
C MET A 101 -6.34 4.95 5.51
N GLY A 102 -6.05 6.22 5.18
CA GLY A 102 -5.33 7.11 6.08
C GLY A 102 -6.16 7.56 7.28
N SER A 103 -5.46 7.98 8.33
CA SER A 103 -6.05 8.46 9.58
C SER A 103 -5.45 9.76 10.11
N ASP A 104 -4.56 10.42 9.36
CA ASP A 104 -3.73 11.55 9.79
C ASP A 104 -2.76 11.18 10.94
N ILE A 105 -2.62 9.91 11.28
CA ILE A 105 -1.69 9.42 12.31
C ILE A 105 -0.40 8.98 11.65
N ASN A 106 0.72 9.47 12.15
CA ASN A 106 2.03 9.06 11.67
C ASN A 106 2.30 7.60 12.04
N SER A 107 2.60 6.80 11.03
CA SER A 107 3.08 5.44 11.20
C SER A 107 4.62 5.39 11.13
N SER A 108 5.20 4.24 10.87
CA SER A 108 6.66 4.04 10.89
C SER A 108 7.44 4.91 9.89
N SER A 109 6.85 5.28 8.75
CA SER A 109 7.56 5.95 7.66
C SER A 109 6.82 7.11 7.02
N GLY A 110 5.66 7.48 7.52
CA GLY A 110 4.90 8.61 6.99
C GLY A 110 3.48 8.68 7.53
N THR A 111 2.73 9.63 7.01
CA THR A 111 1.34 9.89 7.40
C THR A 111 0.47 9.86 6.15
N GLU A 112 -0.47 8.91 6.08
CA GLU A 112 -1.51 8.92 5.06
C GLU A 112 -2.66 9.81 5.51
N PRO A 113 -3.10 10.77 4.68
CA PRO A 113 -4.20 11.66 5.04
C PRO A 113 -5.50 10.91 5.28
N SER A 114 -6.23 11.29 6.34
CA SER A 114 -7.53 10.70 6.64
C SER A 114 -8.57 11.05 5.58
N VAL A 115 -9.29 10.05 5.11
CA VAL A 115 -10.45 10.24 4.22
C VAL A 115 -11.66 10.80 4.97
N MET A 116 -11.75 10.57 6.30
CA MET A 116 -12.77 11.12 7.19
C MET A 116 -12.13 11.50 8.53
N ARG A 117 -12.12 12.77 8.86
CA ARG A 117 -11.56 13.32 10.10
C ARG A 117 -12.55 13.36 11.25
N SER A 118 -13.85 13.24 10.93
CA SER A 118 -14.95 13.10 11.88
C SER A 118 -16.00 12.14 11.35
N GLU A 119 -16.87 11.68 12.23
CA GLU A 119 -17.94 10.73 11.87
C GLU A 119 -18.93 11.32 10.85
N ASP A 120 -19.18 12.62 10.91
CA ASP A 120 -20.16 13.32 10.06
C ASP A 120 -19.53 13.92 8.79
N GLU A 121 -18.22 13.75 8.60
CA GLU A 121 -17.54 14.23 7.41
C GLU A 121 -17.84 13.34 6.21
N THR A 122 -18.13 13.97 5.07
CA THR A 122 -18.16 13.22 3.79
C THR A 122 -16.78 12.72 3.46
N ALA A 123 -16.67 11.44 3.12
CA ALA A 123 -15.38 10.83 2.78
C ALA A 123 -14.75 11.51 1.56
N ASP A 124 -13.49 11.91 1.69
CA ASP A 124 -12.71 12.59 0.65
C ASP A 124 -11.45 11.78 0.34
N VAL A 125 -11.54 10.90 -0.64
CA VAL A 125 -10.43 10.06 -1.11
C VAL A 125 -9.40 10.82 -1.94
N THR A 126 -9.66 12.09 -2.29
CA THR A 126 -8.67 12.90 -3.03
C THR A 126 -7.50 13.33 -2.16
N ARG A 127 -7.63 13.22 -0.84
CA ARG A 127 -6.54 13.48 0.12
C ARG A 127 -5.45 12.42 0.05
N GLY A 128 -5.83 11.16 -0.17
CA GLY A 128 -4.90 10.03 -0.25
C GLY A 128 -4.37 9.82 -1.67
N ALA A 129 -3.06 9.90 -1.84
CA ALA A 129 -2.42 9.74 -3.15
C ALA A 129 -2.65 8.36 -3.77
N GLY A 130 -2.81 7.33 -2.96
CA GLY A 130 -2.98 5.96 -3.41
C GLY A 130 -4.23 5.74 -4.25
N TYR A 131 -5.33 6.44 -3.97
CA TYR A 131 -6.59 6.28 -4.73
C TYR A 131 -6.45 6.78 -6.18
N GLN A 132 -5.83 7.95 -6.37
CA GLN A 132 -5.54 8.45 -7.70
C GLN A 132 -4.55 7.54 -8.45
N LEU A 133 -3.51 7.06 -7.75
CA LEU A 133 -2.56 6.09 -8.32
C LEU A 133 -3.28 4.82 -8.79
N ALA A 134 -4.20 4.29 -7.98
CA ALA A 134 -4.97 3.10 -8.34
C ALA A 134 -5.86 3.32 -9.57
N ALA A 135 -6.51 4.48 -9.66
CA ALA A 135 -7.30 4.84 -10.83
C ALA A 135 -6.44 4.89 -12.09
N ASP A 136 -5.29 5.55 -12.02
CA ASP A 136 -4.34 5.63 -13.14
C ASP A 136 -3.79 4.25 -13.51
N ALA A 137 -3.44 3.43 -12.52
CA ALA A 137 -2.98 2.06 -12.74
C ALA A 137 -4.02 1.18 -13.43
N LYS A 138 -5.30 1.33 -13.08
CA LYS A 138 -6.42 0.63 -13.74
C LYS A 138 -6.59 1.01 -15.22
N THR A 139 -6.14 2.18 -15.64
CA THR A 139 -6.15 2.54 -17.08
C THR A 139 -5.10 1.75 -17.87
N ILE A 140 -4.00 1.33 -17.22
CA ILE A 140 -2.91 0.56 -17.83
C ILE A 140 -3.17 -0.94 -17.71
N ASN A 141 -3.55 -1.39 -16.51
CA ASN A 141 -3.87 -2.77 -16.18
C ASN A 141 -5.31 -2.88 -15.64
N PRO A 142 -6.32 -3.05 -16.49
CA PRO A 142 -7.71 -3.18 -16.06
C PRO A 142 -7.96 -4.37 -15.11
N ASP A 143 -7.13 -5.42 -15.20
CA ASP A 143 -7.23 -6.63 -14.38
C ASP A 143 -6.53 -6.50 -13.02
N LEU A 144 -5.90 -5.35 -12.74
CA LEU A 144 -5.28 -5.06 -11.44
C LEU A 144 -6.29 -5.26 -10.31
N THR A 145 -5.98 -6.10 -9.33
CA THR A 145 -6.79 -6.24 -8.13
C THR A 145 -6.45 -5.14 -7.12
N LEU A 146 -7.47 -4.61 -6.45
CA LEU A 146 -7.32 -3.57 -5.43
C LEU A 146 -7.67 -4.11 -4.06
N ASP A 147 -6.85 -3.77 -3.07
CA ASP A 147 -7.04 -4.07 -1.66
C ASP A 147 -6.94 -2.78 -0.84
N MET A 148 -7.58 -2.74 0.29
CA MET A 148 -7.61 -1.60 1.19
C MET A 148 -7.22 -2.03 2.60
N LEU A 149 -6.25 -1.37 3.20
CA LEU A 149 -5.81 -1.63 4.57
C LEU A 149 -5.76 -0.34 5.40
N TRP A 150 -5.51 -0.47 6.68
CA TRP A 150 -5.20 0.64 7.56
C TRP A 150 -4.14 0.23 8.61
N TRP A 151 -3.29 1.17 9.01
CA TRP A 151 -2.37 0.98 10.12
C TRP A 151 -2.87 1.63 11.41
N SER A 152 -3.64 2.71 11.26
CA SER A 152 -4.31 3.36 12.37
C SER A 152 -5.69 3.83 11.92
N GLU A 153 -6.65 3.79 12.82
CA GLU A 153 -7.99 4.32 12.56
C GLU A 153 -8.12 5.77 13.07
N PRO A 154 -8.96 6.60 12.46
CA PRO A 154 -9.27 7.92 12.97
C PRO A 154 -9.81 7.85 14.41
N ARG A 155 -9.46 8.84 15.24
CA ARG A 155 -9.79 8.83 16.65
C ARG A 155 -11.30 8.77 16.93
N TRP A 156 -12.12 9.37 16.09
CA TRP A 156 -13.56 9.34 16.23
C TRP A 156 -14.15 7.92 16.22
N ILE A 157 -13.45 6.95 15.61
CA ILE A 157 -13.84 5.53 15.63
C ILE A 157 -13.57 4.93 17.02
N SER A 158 -12.36 5.11 17.54
CA SER A 158 -12.00 4.57 18.86
C SER A 158 -12.73 5.25 20.02
N ASP A 159 -13.19 6.48 19.82
CA ASP A 159 -13.97 7.25 20.80
C ASP A 159 -15.50 6.97 20.69
N SER A 160 -15.93 6.17 19.70
CA SER A 160 -17.35 5.82 19.51
C SER A 160 -17.85 4.81 20.52
N ASP A 161 -19.12 4.94 20.94
CA ASP A 161 -19.80 3.97 21.77
C ASP A 161 -20.02 2.61 21.04
N ASP A 162 -20.12 2.63 19.71
CA ASP A 162 -20.19 1.45 18.84
C ASP A 162 -19.06 1.48 17.82
N VAL A 163 -17.89 0.99 18.24
CA VAL A 163 -16.66 0.99 17.43
C VAL A 163 -16.84 0.22 16.12
N TYR A 164 -17.63 -0.86 16.11
CA TYR A 164 -17.82 -1.65 14.89
C TYR A 164 -18.69 -0.93 13.87
N ALA A 165 -19.77 -0.31 14.33
CA ALA A 165 -20.62 0.50 13.44
C ALA A 165 -19.85 1.71 12.87
N ALA A 166 -19.09 2.41 13.72
CA ALA A 166 -18.27 3.54 13.31
C ALA A 166 -17.19 3.13 12.29
N ARG A 167 -16.50 2.01 12.55
CA ARG A 167 -15.48 1.48 11.65
C ARG A 167 -16.08 1.01 10.32
N TYR A 168 -17.25 0.34 10.34
CA TYR A 168 -17.96 -0.04 9.12
C TYR A 168 -18.36 1.19 8.30
N LYS A 169 -18.88 2.23 8.94
CA LYS A 169 -19.19 3.51 8.29
C LYS A 169 -17.96 4.09 7.58
N TRP A 170 -16.80 4.06 8.22
CA TRP A 170 -15.54 4.51 7.61
C TRP A 170 -15.18 3.69 6.37
N TYR A 171 -15.21 2.35 6.46
CA TYR A 171 -14.96 1.47 5.31
C TYR A 171 -15.94 1.74 4.17
N LYS A 172 -17.24 1.71 4.49
CA LYS A 172 -18.30 1.89 3.49
C LYS A 172 -18.19 3.23 2.77
N ASN A 173 -18.03 4.31 3.54
CA ASN A 173 -17.91 5.66 2.97
C ASN A 173 -16.63 5.81 2.13
N THR A 174 -15.54 5.16 2.51
CA THR A 174 -14.30 5.15 1.72
C THR A 174 -14.48 4.40 0.40
N LEU A 175 -15.11 3.23 0.42
CA LEU A 175 -15.43 2.46 -0.78
C LEU A 175 -16.33 3.25 -1.73
N ASP A 176 -17.37 3.89 -1.19
CA ASP A 176 -18.29 4.73 -1.96
C ASP A 176 -17.57 5.92 -2.61
N ALA A 177 -16.80 6.64 -1.81
CA ALA A 177 -16.07 7.81 -2.30
C ALA A 177 -15.04 7.45 -3.37
N ALA A 178 -14.36 6.29 -3.23
CA ALA A 178 -13.44 5.80 -4.24
C ALA A 178 -14.14 5.46 -5.55
N TYR A 179 -15.33 4.86 -5.48
CA TYR A 179 -16.14 4.59 -6.65
C TYR A 179 -16.70 5.86 -7.28
N ASP A 180 -17.28 6.75 -6.47
CA ASP A 180 -17.90 7.98 -6.97
C ASP A 180 -16.86 8.95 -7.57
N THR A 181 -15.65 9.00 -7.01
CA THR A 181 -14.61 9.94 -7.44
C THR A 181 -13.78 9.40 -8.61
N TYR A 182 -13.41 8.12 -8.55
CA TYR A 182 -12.43 7.54 -9.46
C TYR A 182 -12.95 6.35 -10.27
N GLY A 183 -14.17 5.87 -10.01
CA GLY A 183 -14.73 4.68 -10.67
C GLY A 183 -14.05 3.38 -10.29
N ILE A 184 -13.21 3.37 -9.24
CA ILE A 184 -12.49 2.17 -8.80
C ILE A 184 -13.32 1.35 -7.81
N LYS A 185 -13.20 0.02 -7.94
CA LYS A 185 -13.82 -0.95 -7.04
C LYS A 185 -12.73 -1.78 -6.37
N PHE A 186 -12.94 -2.08 -5.10
CA PHE A 186 -12.02 -2.92 -4.35
C PHE A 186 -12.45 -4.38 -4.41
N ASP A 187 -11.48 -5.26 -4.65
CA ASP A 187 -11.67 -6.71 -4.64
C ASP A 187 -11.48 -7.29 -3.24
N TYR A 188 -10.66 -6.60 -2.43
CA TYR A 188 -10.29 -7.00 -1.07
C TYR A 188 -10.34 -5.82 -0.12
N VAL A 189 -10.60 -6.12 1.15
CA VAL A 189 -10.39 -5.21 2.28
C VAL A 189 -9.70 -5.96 3.40
N SER A 190 -8.66 -5.37 3.97
CA SER A 190 -8.02 -5.90 5.18
C SER A 190 -8.86 -5.52 6.40
N ALA A 191 -9.25 -6.52 7.19
CA ALA A 191 -10.08 -6.30 8.37
C ALA A 191 -9.28 -5.79 9.57
N THR A 192 -7.97 -6.09 9.63
CA THR A 192 -7.13 -5.80 10.78
C THR A 192 -5.81 -5.20 10.34
N GLN A 193 -5.24 -4.40 11.22
CA GLN A 193 -3.89 -3.90 11.08
C GLN A 193 -2.89 -5.05 11.30
N ASN A 194 -1.91 -5.17 10.42
CA ASN A 194 -1.00 -6.32 10.35
C ASN A 194 -0.08 -6.51 11.57
N GLU A 195 0.13 -5.46 12.38
CA GLU A 195 1.00 -5.49 13.56
C GLU A 195 0.23 -5.61 14.88
N ARG A 196 -1.10 -5.61 14.83
CA ARG A 196 -1.97 -5.71 15.99
C ARG A 196 -2.72 -7.04 16.00
N GLY A 197 -3.12 -7.45 17.19
CA GLY A 197 -3.89 -8.67 17.37
C GLY A 197 -5.22 -8.63 16.61
N ARG A 198 -5.64 -9.82 16.16
CA ARG A 198 -6.90 -10.03 15.46
C ARG A 198 -8.10 -9.67 16.31
N ASP A 199 -9.06 -9.01 15.70
CA ASP A 199 -10.41 -8.82 16.23
C ASP A 199 -11.40 -9.69 15.44
N ASN A 200 -11.65 -10.90 15.94
CA ASN A 200 -12.56 -11.85 15.28
C ASN A 200 -14.00 -11.32 15.23
N GLY A 201 -14.44 -10.57 16.23
CA GLY A 201 -15.75 -9.95 16.26
C GLY A 201 -15.92 -8.95 15.13
N TRP A 202 -14.92 -8.11 14.92
CA TRP A 202 -14.90 -7.16 13.82
C TRP A 202 -14.86 -7.85 12.44
N ILE A 203 -14.06 -8.89 12.26
CA ILE A 203 -14.00 -9.63 10.99
C ILE A 203 -15.37 -10.18 10.61
N VAL A 204 -16.06 -10.76 11.57
CA VAL A 204 -17.42 -11.29 11.39
C VAL A 204 -18.42 -10.17 11.10
N TYR A 205 -18.36 -9.07 11.85
CA TYR A 205 -19.21 -7.89 11.66
C TYR A 205 -19.05 -7.32 10.25
N LEU A 206 -17.80 -7.06 9.83
CA LEU A 206 -17.48 -6.55 8.50
C LEU A 206 -18.02 -7.47 7.40
N SER A 207 -17.79 -8.78 7.52
CA SER A 207 -18.28 -9.76 6.54
C SER A 207 -19.80 -9.77 6.41
N GLN A 208 -20.50 -9.75 7.54
CA GLN A 208 -21.96 -9.76 7.54
C GLN A 208 -22.54 -8.48 6.92
N HIS A 209 -21.97 -7.32 7.23
CA HIS A 209 -22.44 -6.03 6.71
C HIS A 209 -22.14 -5.87 5.22
N LEU A 210 -20.95 -6.23 4.75
CA LEU A 210 -20.65 -6.22 3.32
C LEU A 210 -21.58 -7.14 2.52
N LYS A 211 -21.91 -8.33 3.06
CA LYS A 211 -22.82 -9.27 2.37
C LYS A 211 -24.28 -8.83 2.37
N SER A 212 -24.69 -8.02 3.33
CA SER A 212 -26.07 -7.54 3.46
C SER A 212 -26.23 -6.07 3.08
N GLU A 213 -25.18 -5.44 2.54
CA GLU A 213 -25.20 -4.03 2.18
C GLU A 213 -26.25 -3.75 1.09
N PRO A 214 -27.26 -2.91 1.37
CA PRO A 214 -28.33 -2.64 0.43
C PRO A 214 -27.93 -1.65 -0.70
N ASP A 215 -26.81 -0.96 -0.55
CA ASP A 215 -26.32 -0.03 -1.57
C ASP A 215 -25.90 -0.81 -2.82
N SER A 216 -26.36 -0.36 -3.98
CA SER A 216 -26.18 -1.05 -5.25
C SER A 216 -25.16 -0.38 -6.18
N ARG A 217 -24.30 0.53 -5.67
CA ARG A 217 -23.24 1.17 -6.48
C ARG A 217 -22.35 0.14 -7.15
N TYR A 218 -21.98 -0.91 -6.40
CA TYR A 218 -21.39 -2.14 -6.92
C TYR A 218 -21.63 -3.28 -5.93
N ASP A 219 -21.28 -4.50 -6.30
CA ASP A 219 -21.52 -5.67 -5.46
C ASP A 219 -20.51 -5.74 -4.30
N TYR A 220 -20.87 -5.17 -3.16
CA TYR A 220 -20.08 -5.24 -1.92
C TYR A 220 -19.95 -6.67 -1.39
N SER A 221 -20.91 -7.56 -1.69
CA SER A 221 -20.87 -8.95 -1.25
C SER A 221 -19.75 -9.75 -1.91
N ALA A 222 -19.25 -9.27 -3.05
CA ALA A 222 -18.11 -9.86 -3.76
C ALA A 222 -16.76 -9.48 -3.15
N ILE A 223 -16.70 -8.46 -2.30
CA ILE A 223 -15.47 -8.02 -1.64
C ILE A 223 -14.99 -9.11 -0.69
N LYS A 224 -13.74 -9.51 -0.83
CA LYS A 224 -13.10 -10.51 0.02
C LYS A 224 -12.39 -9.84 1.19
N ILE A 225 -12.43 -10.48 2.35
CA ILE A 225 -11.77 -9.97 3.54
C ILE A 225 -10.41 -10.65 3.68
N VAL A 226 -9.36 -9.82 3.77
CA VAL A 226 -8.03 -10.27 4.18
C VAL A 226 -7.96 -10.19 5.70
N ALA A 227 -7.67 -11.31 6.35
CA ALA A 227 -7.56 -11.40 7.79
C ALA A 227 -6.38 -12.30 8.17
N GLY A 228 -5.77 -12.02 9.34
CA GLY A 228 -4.62 -12.80 9.80
C GLY A 228 -3.33 -12.44 9.08
N GLU A 229 -3.14 -11.17 8.74
CA GLU A 229 -1.87 -10.64 8.20
C GLU A 229 -0.74 -10.73 9.23
N GLU A 230 -1.09 -10.74 10.53
CA GLU A 230 -0.20 -11.14 11.62
C GLU A 230 0.02 -12.66 11.62
N VAL A 231 0.93 -13.14 12.45
CA VAL A 231 1.19 -14.59 12.62
C VAL A 231 -0.11 -15.30 13.00
N CYS A 232 -0.75 -15.90 12.01
CA CYS A 232 -2.03 -16.59 12.15
C CYS A 232 -1.81 -18.09 12.22
N THR A 233 -2.23 -18.74 13.33
CA THR A 233 -2.28 -20.18 13.41
C THR A 233 -3.53 -20.74 12.72
N TRP A 234 -3.50 -22.01 12.29
CA TRP A 234 -4.67 -22.68 11.72
C TRP A 234 -5.87 -22.71 12.68
N GLN A 235 -5.61 -22.82 13.99
CA GLN A 235 -6.65 -22.76 15.02
C GLN A 235 -7.38 -21.41 15.01
N ALA A 236 -6.59 -20.35 14.87
CA ALA A 236 -7.13 -19.01 14.83
C ALA A 236 -7.97 -18.75 13.57
N ALA A 237 -7.52 -19.23 12.41
CA ALA A 237 -8.30 -19.18 11.17
C ALA A 237 -9.61 -19.99 11.31
N ALA A 238 -9.58 -21.15 11.94
CA ALA A 238 -10.76 -21.98 12.17
C ALA A 238 -11.81 -21.31 13.07
N GLU A 239 -11.38 -20.48 14.04
CA GLU A 239 -12.32 -19.72 14.90
C GLU A 239 -13.06 -18.63 14.13
N VAL A 240 -12.37 -17.90 13.24
CA VAL A 240 -13.01 -16.92 12.35
C VAL A 240 -14.06 -17.61 11.47
N LEU A 241 -13.69 -18.74 10.86
CA LEU A 241 -14.60 -19.50 9.97
C LEU A 241 -15.85 -20.02 10.68
N LYS A 242 -15.80 -20.29 12.00
CA LYS A 242 -16.98 -20.65 12.78
C LYS A 242 -17.97 -19.50 12.93
N GLY A 243 -17.47 -18.27 13.06
CA GLY A 243 -18.31 -17.07 13.18
C GLY A 243 -18.92 -16.61 11.85
N LEU A 244 -18.40 -17.09 10.72
CA LEU A 244 -18.88 -16.74 9.38
C LEU A 244 -19.95 -17.71 8.81
N ARG A 245 -20.28 -18.80 9.53
CA ARG A 245 -21.33 -19.77 9.19
C ARG A 245 -22.64 -19.39 9.84
#